data_a4f30ad68a297ac399ab2d787e154a91
#
_entry.id   a4f30ad68a297ac399ab2d787e154a91
#
_cell.length_a   1.000
_cell.length_b   1.000
_cell.length_c   1.000
_cell.angle_alpha   90.00
_cell.angle_beta   90.00
_cell.angle_gamma   90.00
#
_symmetry.space_group_name_H-M   'P 1'
#
loop_
_entity.id
_entity.type
_entity.pdbx_description
1 polymer ?
#
loop_
_entity_poly.entity_id
_entity_poly.type
_entity_poly.pdbx_seq_one_letter_code
_entity_poly.pdbx_strand_id
1 'polypeptide(L)'
;MNKNSLLILADDDHIYEDYMIEKFFYFYSKSPDNAYSFYVHPLGNFGIGQGADGFAINTNHLKGIEKFYDEIIKDYKELFLYDDLWISYFLYFFKKNKILSLQNYLKKNSDGQPSLIYKKHVVASGLVETYGKNLIEAVKKRDQIAVESFKYIQKKTKGLSF
;
A
#
# COMPACT_ATOMS: atom_id res chain seq x y z
N MET A 1 12.92 -13.10 12.22
CA MET A 1 11.46 -12.99 12.02
C MET A 1 10.87 -14.39 11.87
N ASN A 2 9.77 -14.69 12.58
CA ASN A 2 9.09 -15.97 12.40
C ASN A 2 8.62 -16.12 10.94
N LYS A 3 8.88 -17.29 10.36
CA LYS A 3 8.40 -17.63 9.02
C LYS A 3 6.87 -17.62 9.07
N ASN A 4 6.23 -16.86 8.17
CA ASN A 4 4.78 -16.73 8.02
C ASN A 4 4.06 -15.82 9.05
N SER A 5 4.61 -14.67 9.36
CA SER A 5 3.89 -13.64 10.11
C SER A 5 3.16 -12.68 9.15
N LEU A 6 2.03 -12.15 9.60
CA LEU A 6 1.32 -11.08 8.92
C LEU A 6 1.88 -9.74 9.43
N LEU A 7 2.37 -8.91 8.53
CA LEU A 7 2.67 -7.51 8.77
C LEU A 7 1.48 -6.66 8.32
N ILE A 8 1.06 -5.73 9.15
CA ILE A 8 0.05 -4.73 8.79
C ILE A 8 0.70 -3.36 8.88
N LEU A 9 0.75 -2.66 7.75
CA LEU A 9 1.11 -1.25 7.69
C LEU A 9 -0.17 -0.45 7.90
N ALA A 10 -0.09 0.57 8.74
CA ALA A 10 -1.22 1.42 9.09
C ALA A 10 -0.67 2.79 9.48
N ASP A 11 -1.34 3.86 9.09
CA ASP A 11 -0.94 5.22 9.42
C ASP A 11 -1.20 5.49 10.91
N ASP A 12 -0.31 6.22 11.55
CA ASP A 12 -0.36 6.51 12.98
C ASP A 12 -1.30 7.67 13.35
N ASP A 13 -1.79 8.38 12.35
CA ASP A 13 -2.75 9.48 12.49
C ASP A 13 -4.23 9.04 12.30
N HIS A 14 -4.49 7.73 12.22
CA HIS A 14 -5.82 7.16 12.03
C HIS A 14 -6.29 6.35 13.25
N ILE A 15 -7.58 6.44 13.55
CA ILE A 15 -8.26 5.55 14.50
C ILE A 15 -9.06 4.54 13.68
N TYR A 16 -8.54 3.32 13.60
CA TYR A 16 -9.13 2.27 12.79
C TYR A 16 -10.37 1.62 13.43
N GLU A 17 -11.19 1.01 12.59
CA GLU A 17 -12.30 0.18 13.00
C GLU A 17 -11.80 -1.12 13.66
N ASP A 18 -12.48 -1.55 14.72
CA ASP A 18 -12.07 -2.67 15.56
C ASP A 18 -11.97 -4.00 14.78
N TYR A 19 -12.71 -4.14 13.69
CA TYR A 19 -12.70 -5.35 12.85
C TYR A 19 -11.59 -5.40 11.80
N MET A 20 -10.75 -4.37 11.66
CA MET A 20 -9.72 -4.30 10.63
C MET A 20 -8.74 -5.49 10.70
N ILE A 21 -8.17 -5.73 11.87
CA ILE A 21 -7.19 -6.79 12.09
C ILE A 21 -7.82 -8.17 11.88
N GLU A 22 -9.05 -8.38 12.39
CA GLU A 22 -9.78 -9.64 12.20
C GLU A 22 -9.98 -9.95 10.71
N LYS A 23 -10.37 -8.97 9.91
CA LYS A 23 -10.56 -9.14 8.46
C LYS A 23 -9.26 -9.48 7.75
N PHE A 24 -8.16 -8.76 8.04
CA PHE A 24 -6.87 -9.09 7.47
C PHE A 24 -6.44 -10.51 7.82
N PHE A 25 -6.58 -10.91 9.08
CA PHE A 25 -6.23 -12.25 9.51
C PHE A 25 -7.07 -13.33 8.84
N TYR A 26 -8.39 -13.09 8.70
CA TYR A 26 -9.30 -14.00 8.01
C TYR A 26 -8.88 -14.25 6.54
N PHE A 27 -8.60 -13.19 5.77
CA PHE A 27 -8.20 -13.34 4.37
C PHE A 27 -6.80 -13.92 4.22
N TYR A 28 -5.87 -13.49 5.06
CA TYR A 28 -4.52 -14.04 5.11
C TYR A 28 -4.53 -15.55 5.38
N SER A 29 -5.32 -16.02 6.33
CA SER A 29 -5.39 -17.46 6.64
C SER A 29 -5.91 -18.30 5.48
N LYS A 30 -6.71 -17.74 4.60
CA LYS A 30 -7.23 -18.41 3.40
C LYS A 30 -6.29 -18.36 2.20
N SER A 31 -5.56 -17.29 2.03
CA SER A 31 -4.68 -17.07 0.87
C SER A 31 -3.46 -16.25 1.27
N PRO A 32 -2.48 -16.87 1.96
CA PRO A 32 -1.31 -16.16 2.49
C PRO A 32 -0.35 -15.65 1.41
N ASP A 33 -0.56 -16.05 0.16
CA ASP A 33 0.24 -15.62 -0.99
C ASP A 33 -0.20 -14.27 -1.57
N ASN A 34 -1.33 -13.73 -1.12
CA ASN A 34 -1.78 -12.40 -1.49
C ASN A 34 -1.44 -11.38 -0.42
N ALA A 35 -1.33 -10.12 -0.84
CA ALA A 35 -1.40 -8.98 0.06
C ALA A 35 -2.81 -8.37 0.02
N TYR A 36 -3.19 -7.64 1.04
CA TYR A 36 -4.55 -7.13 1.21
C TYR A 36 -4.52 -5.68 1.66
N SER A 37 -5.41 -4.86 1.11
CA SER A 37 -5.72 -3.53 1.62
C SER A 37 -7.21 -3.28 1.52
N PHE A 38 -7.81 -2.48 2.41
CA PHE A 38 -9.23 -2.17 2.27
C PHE A 38 -9.51 -1.33 1.04
N TYR A 39 -8.58 -0.44 0.69
CA TYR A 39 -8.63 0.25 -0.58
C TYR A 39 -7.34 -0.02 -1.37
N VAL A 40 -7.50 -0.34 -2.65
CA VAL A 40 -6.39 -0.58 -3.57
C VAL A 40 -6.51 0.42 -4.72
N HIS A 41 -5.50 1.27 -4.85
CA HIS A 41 -5.44 2.23 -5.96
C HIS A 41 -4.98 1.51 -7.23
N PRO A 42 -5.77 1.52 -8.32
CA PRO A 42 -5.39 0.85 -9.56
C PRO A 42 -4.30 1.64 -10.29
N LEU A 43 -3.27 0.94 -10.75
CA LEU A 43 -2.24 1.50 -11.63
C LEU A 43 -1.96 0.51 -12.79
N GLY A 44 -2.58 0.76 -13.94
CA GLY A 44 -2.50 -0.17 -15.07
C GLY A 44 -3.03 -1.56 -14.69
N ASN A 45 -2.15 -2.57 -14.75
CA ASN A 45 -2.52 -3.97 -14.51
C ASN A 45 -2.28 -4.45 -13.09
N PHE A 46 -1.88 -3.59 -12.16
CA PHE A 46 -1.68 -3.95 -10.76
C PHE A 46 -2.32 -2.94 -9.81
N GLY A 47 -2.38 -3.29 -8.52
CA GLY A 47 -2.91 -2.44 -7.48
C GLY A 47 -1.82 -1.95 -6.54
N ILE A 48 -2.02 -0.76 -6.00
CA ILE A 48 -1.20 -0.19 -4.93
C ILE A 48 -2.02 -0.32 -3.64
N GLY A 49 -1.47 -1.05 -2.66
CA GLY A 49 -2.03 -1.06 -1.30
C GLY A 49 -1.82 0.29 -0.64
N GLN A 50 -2.67 0.66 0.31
CA GLN A 50 -2.59 1.95 0.97
C GLN A 50 -2.49 1.78 2.48
N GLY A 51 -1.43 2.36 3.08
CA GLY A 51 -1.22 2.36 4.53
C GLY A 51 -2.38 2.98 5.28
N ALA A 52 -2.90 4.11 4.78
CA ALA A 52 -4.07 4.79 5.35
C ALA A 52 -5.31 3.89 5.49
N ASP A 53 -5.50 2.94 4.58
CA ASP A 53 -6.60 1.96 4.61
C ASP A 53 -6.18 0.61 5.20
N GLY A 54 -4.97 0.55 5.76
CA GLY A 54 -4.33 -0.67 6.21
C GLY A 54 -3.81 -1.51 5.04
N PHE A 55 -2.56 -1.96 5.13
CA PHE A 55 -1.93 -2.78 4.11
C PHE A 55 -1.29 -4.01 4.76
N ALA A 56 -1.85 -5.19 4.52
CA ALA A 56 -1.49 -6.45 5.14
C ALA A 56 -0.67 -7.33 4.19
N ILE A 57 0.51 -7.78 4.62
CA ILE A 57 1.50 -8.46 3.81
C ILE A 57 2.08 -9.66 4.58
N ASN A 58 2.23 -10.80 3.93
CA ASN A 58 3.02 -11.90 4.48
C ASN A 58 4.50 -11.52 4.51
N THR A 59 5.13 -11.59 5.68
CA THR A 59 6.54 -11.23 5.87
C THR A 59 7.52 -12.00 4.99
N ASN A 60 7.16 -13.20 4.53
CA ASN A 60 7.97 -13.95 3.56
C ASN A 60 8.07 -13.24 2.21
N HIS A 61 7.06 -12.48 1.83
CA HIS A 61 7.06 -11.73 0.57
C HIS A 61 7.93 -10.47 0.63
N LEU A 62 8.38 -10.08 1.82
CA LEU A 62 9.27 -8.93 2.01
C LEU A 62 10.77 -9.30 2.01
N LYS A 63 11.10 -10.58 1.84
CA LYS A 63 12.52 -10.99 1.73
C LYS A 63 13.17 -10.32 0.51
N GLY A 64 14.28 -9.63 0.75
CA GLY A 64 15.02 -8.88 -0.27
C GLY A 64 14.52 -7.44 -0.47
N ILE A 65 13.52 -6.99 0.27
CA ILE A 65 12.99 -5.63 0.17
C ILE A 65 14.04 -4.57 0.56
N GLU A 66 14.90 -4.87 1.53
CA GLU A 66 16.01 -3.99 1.93
C GLU A 66 16.98 -3.76 0.76
N LYS A 67 17.36 -4.84 0.07
CA LYS A 67 18.21 -4.76 -1.11
C LYS A 67 17.54 -3.97 -2.23
N PHE A 68 16.24 -4.20 -2.47
CA PHE A 68 15.47 -3.42 -3.44
C PHE A 68 15.46 -1.93 -3.10
N TYR A 69 15.23 -1.59 -1.82
CA TYR A 69 15.31 -0.22 -1.37
C TYR A 69 16.68 0.38 -1.65
N ASP A 70 17.75 -0.30 -1.24
CA ASP A 70 19.12 0.20 -1.37
C ASP A 70 19.59 0.37 -2.82
N GLU A 71 19.21 -0.53 -3.70
CA GLU A 71 19.68 -0.52 -5.09
C GLU A 71 18.81 0.33 -6.03
N ILE A 72 17.53 0.57 -5.67
CA ILE A 72 16.58 1.19 -6.59
C ILE A 72 15.86 2.38 -6.00
N ILE A 73 15.33 2.27 -4.77
CA ILE A 73 14.42 3.27 -4.23
C ILE A 73 15.14 4.48 -3.64
N LYS A 74 16.21 4.27 -2.89
CA LYS A 74 16.92 5.35 -2.16
C LYS A 74 17.40 6.49 -3.06
N ASP A 75 17.67 6.21 -4.33
CA ASP A 75 18.12 7.21 -5.31
C ASP A 75 16.96 7.96 -5.97
N TYR A 76 15.72 7.53 -5.72
CA TYR A 76 14.51 8.19 -6.23
C TYR A 76 13.80 8.91 -5.08
N LYS A 77 14.24 10.13 -4.79
CA LYS A 77 13.84 10.90 -3.60
C LYS A 77 12.33 11.07 -3.44
N GLU A 78 11.61 11.19 -4.55
CA GLU A 78 10.16 11.35 -4.53
C GLU A 78 9.43 10.12 -4.00
N LEU A 79 10.03 8.92 -4.12
CA LEU A 79 9.43 7.69 -3.59
C LEU A 79 9.62 7.50 -2.09
N PHE A 80 10.56 8.21 -1.49
CA PHE A 80 10.83 8.04 -0.05
C PHE A 80 9.59 8.28 0.82
N LEU A 81 8.73 9.21 0.42
CA LEU A 81 7.49 9.56 1.15
C LEU A 81 6.29 8.67 0.80
N TYR A 82 6.48 7.66 -0.03
CA TYR A 82 5.40 6.77 -0.51
C TYR A 82 5.81 5.31 -0.32
N ASP A 83 5.95 4.91 0.93
CA ASP A 83 6.36 3.55 1.29
C ASP A 83 5.38 2.48 0.78
N ASP A 84 4.10 2.72 0.88
CA ASP A 84 3.04 1.85 0.34
C ASP A 84 3.18 1.65 -1.18
N LEU A 85 3.58 2.69 -1.91
CA LEU A 85 3.77 2.64 -3.35
C LEU A 85 4.97 1.76 -3.74
N TRP A 86 6.15 2.01 -3.17
CA TRP A 86 7.33 1.22 -3.56
C TRP A 86 7.31 -0.20 -2.97
N ILE A 87 6.66 -0.43 -1.83
CA ILE A 87 6.39 -1.79 -1.34
C ILE A 87 5.48 -2.53 -2.31
N SER A 88 4.43 -1.88 -2.83
CA SER A 88 3.55 -2.48 -3.85
C SER A 88 4.31 -2.82 -5.14
N TYR A 89 5.25 -1.99 -5.57
CA TYR A 89 6.13 -2.31 -6.70
C TYR A 89 7.01 -3.52 -6.43
N PHE A 90 7.60 -3.61 -5.24
CA PHE A 90 8.39 -4.78 -4.87
C PHE A 90 7.58 -6.07 -4.96
N LEU A 91 6.39 -6.06 -4.39
CA LEU A 91 5.48 -7.20 -4.45
C LEU A 91 5.10 -7.55 -5.89
N TYR A 92 4.80 -6.57 -6.72
CA TYR A 92 4.42 -6.78 -8.12
C TYR A 92 5.58 -7.30 -8.98
N PHE A 93 6.73 -6.61 -8.98
CA PHE A 93 7.83 -6.94 -9.89
C PHE A 93 8.58 -8.21 -9.49
N PHE A 94 8.79 -8.44 -8.20
CA PHE A 94 9.69 -9.51 -7.73
C PHE A 94 8.98 -10.68 -7.08
N LYS A 95 7.87 -10.46 -6.42
CA LYS A 95 7.14 -11.55 -5.74
C LYS A 95 5.96 -12.06 -6.53
N LYS A 96 5.54 -11.31 -7.56
CA LYS A 96 4.34 -11.61 -8.39
C LYS A 96 3.07 -11.74 -7.55
N ASN A 97 3.06 -11.12 -6.38
CA ASN A 97 1.90 -11.11 -5.50
C ASN A 97 0.80 -10.20 -6.04
N LYS A 98 -0.43 -10.61 -5.81
CA LYS A 98 -1.60 -9.75 -6.03
C LYS A 98 -1.89 -8.98 -4.74
N ILE A 99 -2.26 -7.72 -4.88
CA ILE A 99 -2.81 -6.92 -3.80
C ILE A 99 -4.31 -6.88 -4.01
N LEU A 100 -5.05 -7.46 -3.07
CA LEU A 100 -6.51 -7.62 -3.18
C LEU A 100 -7.22 -6.58 -2.32
N SER A 101 -8.22 -5.93 -2.92
CA SER A 101 -9.07 -4.98 -2.20
C SER A 101 -10.08 -5.72 -1.32
N LEU A 102 -10.21 -5.25 -0.07
CA LEU A 102 -11.23 -5.68 0.87
C LEU A 102 -12.39 -4.68 0.98
N GLN A 103 -12.51 -3.73 0.06
CA GLN A 103 -13.54 -2.69 0.09
C GLN A 103 -14.98 -3.25 0.20
N ASN A 104 -15.26 -4.37 -0.44
CA ASN A 104 -16.56 -5.03 -0.37
C ASN A 104 -16.91 -5.59 1.02
N TYR A 105 -15.94 -5.64 1.94
CA TYR A 105 -16.10 -6.14 3.31
C TYR A 105 -16.15 -5.02 4.34
N LEU A 106 -16.12 -3.77 3.90
CA LEU A 106 -16.38 -2.61 4.74
C LEU A 106 -17.83 -2.62 5.21
N LYS A 107 -18.05 -2.20 6.45
CA LYS A 107 -19.40 -1.94 6.94
C LYS A 107 -20.05 -0.87 6.06
N LYS A 108 -21.34 -0.95 5.90
CA LYS A 108 -22.12 0.08 5.19
C LYS A 108 -22.62 1.10 6.18
N ASN A 109 -22.58 2.37 5.78
CA ASN A 109 -23.21 3.45 6.50
C ASN A 109 -24.76 3.42 6.33
N SER A 110 -25.46 4.38 6.93
CA SER A 110 -26.93 4.49 6.84
C SER A 110 -27.44 4.61 5.40
N ASP A 111 -26.63 5.12 4.48
CA ASP A 111 -27.00 5.35 3.08
C ASP A 111 -26.63 4.13 2.19
N GLY A 112 -26.19 3.04 2.82
CA GLY A 112 -25.79 1.81 2.13
C GLY A 112 -24.44 1.87 1.42
N GLN A 113 -23.70 2.98 1.56
CA GLN A 113 -22.34 3.14 1.00
C GLN A 113 -21.29 2.50 1.93
N PRO A 114 -20.18 1.97 1.41
CA PRO A 114 -19.08 1.49 2.25
C PRO A 114 -18.58 2.62 3.15
N SER A 115 -18.45 2.33 4.45
CA SER A 115 -17.76 3.23 5.38
C SER A 115 -16.26 3.16 5.14
N LEU A 116 -15.51 4.16 5.62
CA LEU A 116 -14.06 4.06 5.69
C LEU A 116 -13.67 3.01 6.74
N ILE A 117 -12.50 2.42 6.60
CA ILE A 117 -11.94 1.48 7.59
C ILE A 117 -11.48 2.20 8.86
N TYR A 118 -11.40 3.51 8.83
CA TYR A 118 -11.03 4.35 9.97
C TYR A 118 -12.17 5.28 10.38
N LYS A 119 -12.26 5.52 11.69
CA LYS A 119 -13.31 6.35 12.33
C LYS A 119 -12.97 7.83 12.26
N LYS A 120 -11.69 8.18 12.27
CA LYS A 120 -11.23 9.56 12.38
C LYS A 120 -9.78 9.70 11.91
N HIS A 121 -9.51 10.77 11.16
CA HIS A 121 -8.18 11.33 11.03
C HIS A 121 -7.85 12.16 12.27
N VAL A 122 -6.65 12.00 12.79
CA VAL A 122 -6.19 12.80 13.95
C VAL A 122 -5.49 14.07 13.49
N VAL A 123 -4.85 14.03 12.33
CA VAL A 123 -4.09 15.16 11.73
C VAL A 123 -4.54 15.42 10.30
N ALA A 124 -4.25 16.59 9.78
CA ALA A 124 -4.46 16.92 8.36
C ALA A 124 -3.66 16.00 7.45
N SER A 125 -4.20 15.68 6.28
CA SER A 125 -3.56 14.79 5.31
C SER A 125 -2.12 15.22 5.01
N GLY A 126 -1.14 14.36 5.27
CA GLY A 126 0.28 14.60 4.99
C GLY A 126 0.56 14.90 3.52
N LEU A 127 -0.31 14.46 2.60
CA LEU A 127 -0.26 14.84 1.19
C LEU A 127 -0.44 16.36 1.00
N VAL A 128 -1.38 16.98 1.71
CA VAL A 128 -1.62 18.42 1.65
C VAL A 128 -0.46 19.18 2.27
N GLU A 129 0.10 18.70 3.37
CA GLU A 129 1.27 19.30 4.00
C GLU A 129 2.51 19.21 3.11
N THR A 130 2.69 18.09 2.41
CA THR A 130 3.87 17.86 1.56
C THR A 130 3.78 18.62 0.22
N TYR A 131 2.61 18.67 -0.41
CA TYR A 131 2.47 19.23 -1.76
C TYR A 131 1.67 20.53 -1.83
N GLY A 132 1.18 20.98 -0.72
CA GLY A 132 0.59 22.29 -0.44
C GLY A 132 -0.51 22.76 -1.37
N LYS A 133 -1.57 23.18 -1.11
CA LYS A 133 -2.63 23.98 -1.74
C LYS A 133 -4.00 23.32 -1.75
N ASN A 134 -4.14 22.08 -2.23
CA ASN A 134 -5.42 21.37 -2.11
C ASN A 134 -5.25 19.88 -2.39
N LEU A 135 -6.20 19.08 -1.91
CA LEU A 135 -6.17 17.63 -2.03
C LEU A 135 -6.13 17.15 -3.50
N ILE A 136 -6.77 17.87 -4.41
CA ILE A 136 -6.82 17.48 -5.83
C ILE A 136 -5.43 17.59 -6.46
N GLU A 137 -4.68 18.63 -6.17
CA GLU A 137 -3.31 18.81 -6.68
C GLU A 137 -2.35 17.77 -6.06
N ALA A 138 -2.49 17.51 -4.77
CA ALA A 138 -1.71 16.51 -4.07
C ALA A 138 -1.94 15.10 -4.67
N VAL A 139 -3.19 14.71 -4.93
CA VAL A 139 -3.53 13.43 -5.57
C VAL A 139 -2.97 13.35 -6.99
N LYS A 140 -3.12 14.41 -7.81
CA LYS A 140 -2.54 14.44 -9.17
C LYS A 140 -1.02 14.26 -9.15
N LYS A 141 -0.34 14.93 -8.20
CA LYS A 141 1.11 14.80 -8.06
C LYS A 141 1.52 13.40 -7.66
N ARG A 142 0.82 12.78 -6.71
CA ARG A 142 1.03 11.38 -6.33
C ARG A 142 0.86 10.44 -7.53
N ASP A 143 -0.20 10.60 -8.31
CA ASP A 143 -0.49 9.76 -9.46
C ASP A 143 0.58 9.93 -10.55
N GLN A 144 1.08 11.15 -10.76
CA GLN A 144 2.21 11.39 -11.65
C GLN A 144 3.48 10.66 -11.18
N ILE A 145 3.82 10.80 -9.89
CA ILE A 145 4.97 10.10 -9.29
C ILE A 145 4.81 8.59 -9.44
N ALA A 146 3.61 8.06 -9.23
CA ALA A 146 3.35 6.62 -9.39
C ALA A 146 3.62 6.16 -10.83
N VAL A 147 3.17 6.87 -11.83
CA VAL A 147 3.40 6.51 -13.24
C VAL A 147 4.89 6.62 -13.63
N GLU A 148 5.55 7.70 -13.22
CA GLU A 148 6.96 7.94 -13.56
C GLU A 148 7.88 6.92 -12.86
N SER A 149 7.66 6.69 -11.58
CA SER A 149 8.42 5.72 -10.80
C SER A 149 8.20 4.28 -11.26
N PHE A 150 6.99 3.92 -11.68
CA PHE A 150 6.74 2.61 -12.27
C PHE A 150 7.64 2.36 -13.49
N LYS A 151 7.71 3.33 -14.41
CA LYS A 151 8.58 3.23 -15.61
C LYS A 151 10.05 3.15 -15.23
N TYR A 152 10.48 3.95 -14.26
CA TYR A 152 11.85 3.94 -13.77
C TYR A 152 12.21 2.57 -13.18
N ILE A 153 11.39 2.04 -12.28
CA ILE A 153 11.62 0.74 -11.64
C ILE A 153 11.60 -0.37 -12.69
N GLN A 154 10.61 -0.37 -13.60
CA GLN A 154 10.54 -1.35 -14.67
C GLN A 154 11.82 -1.40 -15.54
N LYS A 155 12.42 -0.24 -15.78
CA LYS A 155 13.69 -0.15 -16.53
C LYS A 155 14.86 -0.68 -15.71
N LYS A 156 14.93 -0.30 -14.43
CA LYS A 156 16.04 -0.68 -13.52
C LYS A 156 16.01 -2.16 -13.14
N THR A 157 14.84 -2.76 -13.05
CA THR A 157 14.66 -4.14 -12.59
C THR A 157 14.84 -5.20 -13.67
N LYS A 158 15.03 -4.81 -14.94
CA LYS A 158 15.30 -5.75 -16.03
C LYS A 158 16.57 -6.54 -15.74
N GLY A 159 16.40 -7.86 -15.52
CA GLY A 159 17.52 -8.79 -15.25
C GLY A 159 17.95 -8.86 -13.78
N LEU A 160 17.30 -8.15 -12.86
CA LEU A 160 17.56 -8.27 -11.43
C LEU A 160 16.65 -9.32 -10.78
N SER A 161 17.17 -9.96 -9.73
CA SER A 161 16.42 -10.85 -8.82
C SER A 161 16.71 -10.44 -7.36
N PHE A 162 15.66 -10.42 -6.53
CA PHE A 162 15.74 -10.06 -5.10
C PHE A 162 15.17 -11.15 -4.20
#